data_eca0eb5cd93647d8ae58203a61927bd5
#
_entry.id   eca0eb5cd93647d8ae58203a61927bd5
#
_cell.length_a   1.000
_cell.length_b   1.000
_cell.length_c   1.000
_cell.angle_alpha   90.00
_cell.angle_beta   90.00
_cell.angle_gamma   90.00
#
_symmetry.space_group_name_H-M   'P 1'
#
loop_
_entity.id
_entity.type
_entity.pdbx_description
1 polymer ?
#
loop_
_entity_poly.entity_id
_entity_poly.type
_entity_poly.pdbx_seq_one_letter_code
_entity_poly.pdbx_strand_id
1 'polypeptide(L)'
;SATNRFLAIQDRLDMKDIQEWDLQKIEAYIEHMKADVVIIDQGDKVHINGTFSASHERLRELYRSLRELAKRQQCAVITVSQASNEARGRTRLSGFDMEGSKIGKMAELDLCIGIGKHEAGDVDDTDPDNTRYLTISKNKLSGWHGTVICNIQPAISRYVE
;
A
#
# COMPACT_ATOMS: atom_id res chain seq x y z
N SER A 1 -15.58 -2.47 -23.02
CA SER A 1 -15.76 -1.35 -22.08
C SER A 1 -15.24 -1.74 -20.68
N ALA A 2 -15.02 -0.79 -19.80
CA ALA A 2 -14.65 -1.05 -18.39
C ALA A 2 -15.69 -1.93 -17.68
N THR A 3 -16.96 -1.70 -17.94
CA THR A 3 -18.09 -2.49 -17.41
C THR A 3 -17.96 -3.98 -17.75
N ASN A 4 -17.62 -4.32 -19.01
CA ASN A 4 -17.49 -5.71 -19.41
C ASN A 4 -16.30 -6.40 -18.72
N ARG A 5 -15.21 -5.67 -18.45
CA ARG A 5 -14.05 -6.19 -17.70
C ARG A 5 -14.40 -6.43 -16.24
N PHE A 6 -15.16 -5.54 -15.62
CA PHE A 6 -15.63 -5.71 -14.25
C PHE A 6 -16.55 -6.93 -14.13
N LEU A 7 -17.54 -7.07 -15.02
CA LEU A 7 -18.44 -8.24 -15.04
C LEU A 7 -17.68 -9.57 -15.19
N ALA A 8 -16.55 -9.57 -15.90
CA ALA A 8 -15.74 -10.77 -16.08
C ALA A 8 -14.98 -11.22 -14.80
N ILE A 9 -14.84 -10.35 -13.81
CA ILE A 9 -14.09 -10.62 -12.57
C ILE A 9 -14.94 -10.51 -11.31
N GLN A 10 -16.21 -10.11 -11.40
CA GLN A 10 -17.06 -9.83 -10.24
C GLN A 10 -17.18 -11.02 -9.28
N ASP A 11 -17.22 -12.26 -9.80
CA ASP A 11 -17.30 -13.47 -8.99
C ASP A 11 -15.98 -13.80 -8.25
N ARG A 12 -14.90 -13.09 -8.59
CA ARG A 12 -13.58 -13.26 -8.00
C ARG A 12 -13.13 -12.04 -7.18
N LEU A 13 -13.97 -11.01 -7.11
CA LEU A 13 -13.71 -9.78 -6.38
C LEU A 13 -14.80 -9.61 -5.31
N ASP A 14 -14.38 -9.53 -4.06
CA ASP A 14 -15.24 -9.17 -2.95
C ASP A 14 -14.74 -7.90 -2.28
N MET A 15 -15.64 -6.99 -1.95
CA MET A 15 -15.32 -5.71 -1.31
C MET A 15 -16.12 -5.57 -0.01
N LYS A 16 -15.41 -5.26 1.07
CA LYS A 16 -16.01 -5.07 2.39
C LYS A 16 -15.59 -3.74 3.01
N ASP A 17 -16.53 -3.11 3.67
CA ASP A 17 -16.21 -2.07 4.65
C ASP A 17 -15.75 -2.75 5.94
N ILE A 18 -14.51 -2.47 6.34
CA ILE A 18 -13.85 -3.06 7.51
C ILE A 18 -13.60 -2.06 8.63
N GLN A 19 -14.28 -0.91 8.63
CA GLN A 19 -14.01 0.21 9.51
C GLN A 19 -14.00 -0.17 11.01
N GLU A 20 -14.85 -1.14 11.40
CA GLU A 20 -14.95 -1.62 12.79
C GLU A 20 -14.32 -3.01 13.00
N TRP A 21 -13.57 -3.50 12.03
CA TRP A 21 -12.98 -4.83 12.12
C TRP A 21 -11.58 -4.74 12.75
N ASP A 22 -11.32 -5.67 13.66
CA ASP A 22 -9.97 -5.97 14.09
C ASP A 22 -9.29 -6.97 13.13
N LEU A 23 -7.99 -7.14 13.32
CA LEU A 23 -7.21 -8.04 12.46
C LEU A 23 -7.69 -9.49 12.54
N GLN A 24 -8.23 -9.94 13.69
CA GLN A 24 -8.72 -11.32 13.83
C GLN A 24 -9.97 -11.56 12.98
N LYS A 25 -10.89 -10.59 12.95
CA LYS A 25 -12.09 -10.66 12.10
C LYS A 25 -11.73 -10.60 10.62
N ILE A 26 -10.74 -9.77 10.24
CA ILE A 26 -10.22 -9.71 8.88
C ILE A 26 -9.62 -11.07 8.48
N GLU A 27 -8.80 -11.68 9.34
CA GLU A 27 -8.19 -12.98 9.07
C GLU A 27 -9.23 -14.09 8.91
N ALA A 28 -10.22 -14.17 9.78
CA ALA A 28 -11.31 -15.15 9.67
C ALA A 28 -12.10 -15.00 8.35
N TYR A 29 -12.27 -13.75 7.90
CA TYR A 29 -12.92 -13.49 6.62
C TYR A 29 -12.08 -13.93 5.43
N ILE A 30 -10.77 -13.64 5.44
CA ILE A 30 -9.83 -14.09 4.40
C ILE A 30 -9.81 -15.61 4.30
N GLU A 31 -9.76 -16.31 5.43
CA GLU A 31 -9.81 -17.78 5.50
C GLU A 31 -11.10 -18.33 4.89
N HIS A 32 -12.25 -17.73 5.21
CA HIS A 32 -13.54 -18.11 4.64
C HIS A 32 -13.57 -17.92 3.12
N MET A 33 -13.04 -16.80 2.62
CA MET A 33 -13.05 -16.46 1.20
C MET A 33 -11.97 -17.21 0.40
N LYS A 34 -10.95 -17.74 1.05
CA LYS A 34 -9.77 -18.36 0.42
C LYS A 34 -9.12 -17.43 -0.61
N ALA A 35 -8.94 -16.18 -0.22
CA ALA A 35 -8.44 -15.13 -1.11
C ALA A 35 -6.97 -15.34 -1.45
N ASP A 36 -6.60 -15.28 -2.73
CA ASP A 36 -5.20 -15.30 -3.18
C ASP A 36 -4.51 -13.93 -2.94
N VAL A 37 -5.29 -12.84 -3.04
CA VAL A 37 -4.80 -11.48 -2.87
C VAL A 37 -5.77 -10.70 -1.98
N VAL A 38 -5.22 -10.02 -1.00
CA VAL A 38 -5.95 -9.15 -0.07
C VAL A 38 -5.42 -7.74 -0.19
N ILE A 39 -6.30 -6.78 -0.44
CA ILE A 39 -5.96 -5.35 -0.50
C ILE A 39 -6.63 -4.66 0.67
N ILE A 40 -5.83 -4.06 1.56
CA ILE A 40 -6.32 -3.30 2.71
C ILE A 40 -5.99 -1.82 2.48
N ASP A 41 -7.00 -1.03 2.14
CA ASP A 41 -6.84 0.41 2.03
C ASP A 41 -6.64 1.03 3.41
N GLN A 42 -5.57 1.82 3.54
CA GLN A 42 -5.11 2.42 4.79
C GLN A 42 -4.91 1.37 5.92
N GLY A 43 -4.09 0.34 5.66
CA GLY A 43 -3.79 -0.71 6.65
C GLY A 43 -3.36 -0.18 8.01
N ASP A 44 -2.75 1.01 8.10
CA ASP A 44 -2.37 1.68 9.35
C ASP A 44 -3.56 1.89 10.32
N LYS A 45 -4.78 1.91 9.81
CA LYS A 45 -6.02 2.10 10.58
C LYS A 45 -6.61 0.79 11.12
N VAL A 46 -6.12 -0.36 10.69
CA VAL A 46 -6.61 -1.64 11.19
C VAL A 46 -6.37 -1.75 12.69
N HIS A 47 -7.41 -2.18 13.40
CA HIS A 47 -7.33 -2.41 14.84
C HIS A 47 -6.63 -3.73 15.14
N ILE A 48 -5.72 -3.71 16.12
CA ILE A 48 -5.11 -4.89 16.71
C ILE A 48 -5.30 -4.87 18.22
N ASN A 49 -5.57 -6.04 18.79
CA ASN A 49 -5.70 -6.20 20.22
C ASN A 49 -4.33 -6.10 20.90
N GLY A 50 -4.27 -5.45 22.04
CA GLY A 50 -3.05 -5.29 22.83
C GLY A 50 -2.96 -3.93 23.50
N THR A 51 -2.05 -3.83 24.45
CA THR A 51 -1.71 -2.56 25.09
C THR A 51 -0.38 -2.09 24.56
N PHE A 52 -0.35 -0.91 23.97
CA PHE A 52 0.84 -0.32 23.35
C PHE A 52 1.16 1.00 24.07
N SER A 53 2.43 1.18 24.42
CA SER A 53 2.88 2.41 25.08
C SER A 53 3.02 3.58 24.08
N ALA A 54 3.17 3.27 22.79
CA ALA A 54 3.31 4.27 21.73
C ALA A 54 2.70 3.79 20.40
N SER A 55 2.29 4.75 19.57
CA SER A 55 1.70 4.48 18.25
C SER A 55 2.64 3.71 17.31
N HIS A 56 3.94 3.96 17.38
CA HIS A 56 4.92 3.27 16.56
C HIS A 56 5.09 1.79 16.91
N GLU A 57 4.90 1.43 18.19
CA GLU A 57 4.90 0.03 18.63
C GLU A 57 3.67 -0.71 18.09
N ARG A 58 2.49 -0.07 18.18
CA ARG A 58 1.26 -0.60 17.59
C ARG A 58 1.41 -0.86 16.08
N LEU A 59 1.96 0.11 15.34
CA LEU A 59 2.16 -0.03 13.91
C LEU A 59 3.17 -1.13 13.56
N ARG A 60 4.27 -1.24 14.31
CA ARG A 60 5.24 -2.32 14.13
C ARG A 60 4.58 -3.69 14.31
N GLU A 61 3.80 -3.84 15.40
CA GLU A 61 3.11 -5.10 15.68
C GLU A 61 2.03 -5.40 14.62
N LEU A 62 1.29 -4.40 14.16
CA LEU A 62 0.32 -4.54 13.09
C LEU A 62 0.96 -5.09 11.81
N TYR A 63 2.06 -4.50 11.34
CA TYR A 63 2.71 -4.94 10.12
C TYR A 63 3.34 -6.34 10.26
N ARG A 64 3.86 -6.67 11.44
CA ARG A 64 4.30 -8.03 11.77
C ARG A 64 3.13 -9.01 11.66
N SER A 65 2.01 -8.69 12.26
CA SER A 65 0.81 -9.53 12.24
C SER A 65 0.21 -9.68 10.84
N LEU A 66 0.20 -8.62 10.02
CA LEU A 66 -0.20 -8.70 8.61
C LEU A 66 0.70 -9.64 7.79
N ARG A 67 2.01 -9.60 8.04
CA ARG A 67 2.95 -10.51 7.39
C ARG A 67 2.74 -11.96 7.82
N GLU A 68 2.50 -12.20 9.10
CA GLU A 68 2.20 -13.54 9.62
C GLU A 68 0.87 -14.07 9.06
N LEU A 69 -0.16 -13.20 8.98
CA LEU A 69 -1.43 -13.52 8.33
C LEU A 69 -1.22 -13.94 6.87
N ALA A 70 -0.47 -13.16 6.08
CA ALA A 70 -0.16 -13.49 4.69
C ALA A 70 0.46 -14.89 4.54
N LYS A 71 1.38 -15.25 5.47
CA LYS A 71 2.01 -16.57 5.48
C LYS A 71 1.04 -17.69 5.87
N ARG A 72 0.24 -17.48 6.93
CA ARG A 72 -0.74 -18.50 7.39
C ARG A 72 -1.79 -18.77 6.34
N GLN A 73 -2.32 -17.72 5.72
CA GLN A 73 -3.38 -17.79 4.71
C GLN A 73 -2.86 -18.06 3.30
N GLN A 74 -1.52 -18.10 3.12
CA GLN A 74 -0.87 -18.29 1.82
C GLN A 74 -1.36 -17.31 0.75
N CYS A 75 -1.59 -16.06 1.12
CA CYS A 75 -2.08 -15.00 0.24
C CYS A 75 -1.09 -13.83 0.16
N ALA A 76 -1.22 -13.03 -0.89
CA ALA A 76 -0.53 -11.74 -0.98
C ALA A 76 -1.34 -10.67 -0.24
N VAL A 77 -0.72 -9.95 0.70
CA VAL A 77 -1.35 -8.79 1.37
C VAL A 77 -0.73 -7.51 0.83
N ILE A 78 -1.57 -6.65 0.28
CA ILE A 78 -1.21 -5.33 -0.25
C ILE A 78 -1.87 -4.29 0.64
N THR A 79 -1.10 -3.32 1.12
CA THR A 79 -1.66 -2.20 1.88
C THR A 79 -1.05 -0.87 1.45
N VAL A 80 -1.78 0.21 1.66
CA VAL A 80 -1.31 1.57 1.43
C VAL A 80 -1.08 2.27 2.76
N SER A 81 -0.04 3.09 2.81
CA SER A 81 0.33 3.93 3.94
C SER A 81 0.58 5.35 3.43
N GLN A 82 0.24 6.34 4.22
CA GLN A 82 0.51 7.73 3.86
C GLN A 82 2.00 8.04 4.01
N ALA A 83 2.50 8.92 3.13
CA ALA A 83 3.80 9.53 3.31
C ALA A 83 3.74 10.61 4.40
N SER A 84 4.84 10.81 5.12
CA SER A 84 4.94 11.87 6.10
C SER A 84 4.90 13.25 5.43
N ASN A 85 4.50 14.28 6.18
CA ASN A 85 4.47 15.65 5.67
C ASN A 85 5.84 16.15 5.17
N GLU A 86 6.94 15.63 5.74
CA GLU A 86 8.31 15.94 5.33
C GLU A 86 8.67 15.42 3.94
N ALA A 87 7.90 14.46 3.44
CA ALA A 87 8.08 13.84 2.12
C ALA A 87 7.30 14.55 1.01
N ARG A 88 6.54 15.61 1.36
CA ARG A 88 5.76 16.39 0.39
C ARG A 88 6.68 16.99 -0.68
N GLY A 89 6.23 16.94 -1.93
CA GLY A 89 6.98 17.47 -3.09
C GLY A 89 8.16 16.59 -3.54
N ARG A 90 8.43 15.46 -2.89
CA ARG A 90 9.51 14.57 -3.32
C ARG A 90 9.05 13.65 -4.43
N THR A 91 9.84 13.56 -5.48
CA THR A 91 9.62 12.63 -6.58
C THR A 91 10.00 11.20 -6.19
N ARG A 92 11.06 11.03 -5.40
CA ARG A 92 11.50 9.70 -4.95
C ARG A 92 11.14 9.50 -3.49
N LEU A 93 10.15 8.65 -3.26
CA LEU A 93 9.74 8.24 -1.92
C LEU A 93 10.29 6.86 -1.59
N SER A 94 10.85 6.75 -0.41
CA SER A 94 11.31 5.49 0.16
C SER A 94 10.40 5.03 1.29
N GLY A 95 10.59 3.83 1.79
CA GLY A 95 9.89 3.37 2.97
C GLY A 95 10.20 4.18 4.24
N PHE A 96 11.28 4.98 4.25
CA PHE A 96 11.59 5.90 5.34
C PHE A 96 10.78 7.20 5.29
N ASP A 97 10.06 7.44 4.20
CA ASP A 97 9.16 8.58 4.05
C ASP A 97 7.72 8.27 4.50
N MET A 98 7.44 7.03 4.92
CA MET A 98 6.13 6.64 5.48
C MET A 98 5.85 7.34 6.81
N GLU A 99 4.60 7.66 7.04
CA GLU A 99 4.14 8.15 8.34
C GLU A 99 4.23 7.06 9.42
N GLY A 100 4.53 7.46 10.65
CA GLY A 100 4.56 6.58 11.82
C GLY A 100 5.84 5.74 11.93
N SER A 101 5.72 4.42 12.10
CA SER A 101 6.84 3.53 12.37
C SER A 101 7.62 3.16 11.10
N LYS A 102 8.48 4.08 10.63
CA LYS A 102 9.27 3.92 9.40
C LYS A 102 10.10 2.62 9.40
N ILE A 103 10.90 2.39 10.42
CA ILE A 103 11.77 1.20 10.54
C ILE A 103 10.93 -0.07 10.78
N GLY A 104 9.95 0.00 11.67
CA GLY A 104 9.11 -1.15 12.03
C GLY A 104 8.29 -1.67 10.85
N LYS A 105 7.67 -0.78 10.08
CA LYS A 105 6.95 -1.15 8.86
C LYS A 105 7.88 -1.73 7.82
N MET A 106 9.00 -1.05 7.52
CA MET A 106 9.96 -1.49 6.51
C MET A 106 10.54 -2.88 6.81
N ALA A 107 10.75 -3.24 8.06
CA ALA A 107 11.27 -4.56 8.42
C ALA A 107 10.38 -5.69 7.90
N GLU A 108 9.07 -5.50 7.94
CA GLU A 108 8.08 -6.53 7.65
C GLU A 108 7.69 -6.62 6.16
N LEU A 109 7.94 -5.60 5.36
CA LEU A 109 7.61 -5.60 3.93
C LEU A 109 8.54 -6.48 3.10
N ASP A 110 8.02 -7.12 2.07
CA ASP A 110 8.79 -7.80 1.03
C ASP A 110 8.99 -6.89 -0.20
N LEU A 111 8.02 -6.02 -0.48
CA LEU A 111 8.07 -5.00 -1.52
C LEU A 111 7.58 -3.67 -0.95
N CYS A 112 8.25 -2.57 -1.28
CA CYS A 112 7.80 -1.21 -0.97
C CYS A 112 7.93 -0.33 -2.22
N ILE A 113 6.81 0.25 -2.63
CA ILE A 113 6.72 1.18 -3.77
C ILE A 113 6.26 2.53 -3.24
N GLY A 114 7.12 3.54 -3.38
CA GLY A 114 6.76 4.93 -3.11
C GLY A 114 6.19 5.60 -4.37
N ILE A 115 5.10 6.34 -4.22
CA ILE A 115 4.49 7.12 -5.30
C ILE A 115 4.75 8.60 -5.04
N GLY A 116 5.69 9.16 -5.77
CA GLY A 116 6.08 10.56 -5.66
C GLY A 116 5.47 11.45 -6.74
N LYS A 117 5.47 12.75 -6.46
CA LYS A 117 5.00 13.81 -7.37
C LYS A 117 5.84 15.08 -7.13
N HIS A 118 6.14 15.85 -8.16
CA HIS A 118 6.66 17.21 -8.01
C HIS A 118 5.64 18.15 -7.36
N GLU A 119 6.09 19.16 -6.65
CA GLU A 119 5.23 20.31 -6.32
C GLU A 119 4.97 21.14 -7.58
N ALA A 120 3.76 21.71 -7.65
CA ALA A 120 3.40 22.61 -8.73
C ALA A 120 4.35 23.82 -8.76
N GLY A 121 5.09 23.97 -9.86
CA GLY A 121 6.06 25.05 -10.04
C GLY A 121 7.51 24.61 -10.23
N ASP A 122 7.84 23.33 -10.09
CA ASP A 122 9.13 22.78 -10.51
C ASP A 122 9.22 22.74 -12.04
N VAL A 123 10.22 23.37 -12.60
CA VAL A 123 10.25 24.01 -13.92
C VAL A 123 10.43 23.05 -15.12
N ASP A 124 10.73 21.77 -14.92
CA ASP A 124 11.16 20.88 -16.00
C ASP A 124 10.14 19.77 -16.39
N ASP A 125 8.95 19.78 -15.81
CA ASP A 125 7.96 18.76 -16.10
C ASP A 125 6.88 19.31 -17.05
N THR A 126 6.74 18.70 -18.20
CA THR A 126 5.78 19.12 -19.22
C THR A 126 4.31 18.91 -18.78
N ASP A 127 4.09 18.04 -17.77
CA ASP A 127 2.79 17.81 -17.15
C ASP A 127 2.94 17.43 -15.67
N PRO A 128 3.35 18.38 -14.80
CA PRO A 128 3.66 18.11 -13.39
C PRO A 128 2.47 17.60 -12.59
N ASP A 129 1.25 17.89 -13.02
CA ASP A 129 0.04 17.46 -12.35
C ASP A 129 -0.27 15.98 -12.58
N ASN A 130 0.11 15.43 -13.71
CA ASN A 130 -0.16 14.05 -14.07
C ASN A 130 1.05 13.12 -13.95
N THR A 131 2.26 13.65 -13.95
CA THR A 131 3.47 12.82 -13.78
C THR A 131 3.59 12.22 -12.38
N ARG A 132 3.93 10.94 -12.32
CA ARG A 132 4.18 10.19 -11.08
C ARG A 132 5.47 9.40 -11.17
N TYR A 133 6.14 9.28 -10.03
CA TYR A 133 7.40 8.60 -9.86
C TYR A 133 7.18 7.38 -8.96
N LEU A 134 7.22 6.18 -9.54
CA LEU A 134 7.07 4.92 -8.82
C LEU A 134 8.46 4.43 -8.41
N THR A 135 8.85 4.66 -7.17
CA THR A 135 10.16 4.27 -6.65
C THR A 135 10.08 2.96 -5.88
N ILE A 136 10.77 1.94 -6.35
CA ILE A 136 10.91 0.65 -5.65
C ILE A 136 12.06 0.76 -4.67
N SER A 137 11.74 1.01 -3.40
CA SER A 137 12.69 1.26 -2.32
C SER A 137 13.07 0.01 -1.54
N LYS A 138 12.24 -1.04 -1.63
CA LYS A 138 12.52 -2.37 -1.10
C LYS A 138 11.94 -3.42 -2.04
N ASN A 139 12.72 -4.45 -2.35
CA ASN A 139 12.27 -5.55 -3.20
C ASN A 139 13.05 -6.81 -2.87
N LYS A 140 12.48 -7.68 -2.04
CA LYS A 140 13.02 -8.99 -1.71
C LYS A 140 12.73 -10.05 -2.79
N LEU A 141 11.82 -9.76 -3.73
CA LEU A 141 11.38 -10.73 -4.74
C LEU A 141 12.42 -10.89 -5.86
N SER A 142 12.94 -9.77 -6.38
CA SER A 142 13.93 -9.79 -7.47
C SER A 142 15.23 -9.04 -7.15
N GLY A 143 15.25 -8.27 -6.05
CA GLY A 143 16.37 -7.42 -5.67
C GLY A 143 16.51 -6.15 -6.52
N TRP A 144 15.68 -5.93 -7.53
CA TRP A 144 15.74 -4.72 -8.35
C TRP A 144 15.21 -3.50 -7.60
N HIS A 145 15.96 -2.40 -7.68
CA HIS A 145 15.59 -1.10 -7.13
C HIS A 145 15.69 -0.05 -8.24
N GLY A 146 14.75 0.87 -8.28
CA GLY A 146 14.74 1.92 -9.30
C GLY A 146 13.49 2.79 -9.23
N THR A 147 13.39 3.72 -10.17
CA THR A 147 12.23 4.59 -10.32
C THR A 147 11.71 4.47 -11.74
N VAL A 148 10.41 4.24 -11.86
CA VAL A 148 9.66 4.29 -13.12
C VAL A 148 8.88 5.60 -13.15
N ILE A 149 8.99 6.34 -14.25
CA ILE A 149 8.20 7.56 -14.47
C ILE A 149 6.98 7.17 -15.28
N CYS A 150 5.81 7.61 -14.86
CA CYS A 150 4.57 7.33 -15.55
C CYS A 150 3.61 8.52 -15.42
N ASN A 151 2.59 8.56 -16.26
CA ASN A 151 1.52 9.54 -16.19
C ASN A 151 0.27 8.89 -15.62
N ILE A 152 -0.46 9.65 -14.79
CA ILE A 152 -1.79 9.26 -14.33
C ILE A 152 -2.85 9.89 -15.23
N GLN A 153 -3.85 9.13 -15.57
CA GLN A 153 -5.09 9.60 -16.17
C GLN A 153 -6.17 9.66 -15.09
N PRO A 154 -6.36 10.80 -14.40
CA PRO A 154 -7.20 10.87 -13.20
C PRO A 154 -8.66 10.48 -13.46
N ALA A 155 -9.18 10.84 -14.63
CA ALA A 155 -10.56 10.55 -15.02
C ALA A 155 -10.92 9.05 -15.03
N ILE A 156 -9.90 8.18 -15.18
CA ILE A 156 -10.08 6.73 -15.21
C ILE A 156 -9.15 5.99 -14.24
N SER A 157 -8.51 6.73 -13.32
CA SER A 157 -7.59 6.20 -12.30
C SER A 157 -6.54 5.23 -12.87
N ARG A 158 -5.92 5.58 -14.01
CA ARG A 158 -5.00 4.73 -14.75
C ARG A 158 -3.61 5.34 -14.81
N TYR A 159 -2.59 4.52 -14.58
CA TYR A 159 -1.19 4.86 -14.87
C TYR A 159 -0.83 4.38 -16.28
N VAL A 160 -0.12 5.22 -17.02
CA VAL A 160 0.39 4.95 -18.39
C VAL A 160 1.85 5.36 -18.49
N GLU A 161 2.63 4.64 -19.30
CA GLU A 161 3.99 5.00 -19.67
C GLU A 161 4.01 6.15 -20.66
#